data_e4fbff5bbf7231d2d64edab971699d9e
#
_entry.id   e4fbff5bbf7231d2d64edab971699d9e
#
_cell.length_a   1.000
_cell.length_b   1.000
_cell.length_c   1.000
_cell.angle_alpha   90.00
_cell.angle_beta   90.00
_cell.angle_gamma   90.00
#
_symmetry.space_group_name_H-M   'P 1'
#
loop_
_entity.id
_entity.type
_entity.pdbx_description
1 polymer ?
#
loop_
_entity_poly.entity_id
_entity_poly.type
_entity_poly.pdbx_seq_one_letter_code
_entity_poly.pdbx_strand_id
1 'polypeptide(L)'
;MRPTLPLLVQTDFPAIRRRALDTLQVNLGYKCNQTCLHCHVNAGPNRTEMMDADTVQLVLDLLRERRLTTLDLTGGAPELNEHFRDLVRGARALGVRVIDRCNLTILSEPGQEGLAEFLAEQGVEVTASLPCYSPANVDRQRGDGVFERSITGLLALNIVRQQVPQVRAGLARQRSR
;
A
#
# COMPACT_ATOMS: atom_id res chain seq x y z
N MET A 1 -15.39 -22.77 2.28
CA MET A 1 -15.40 -22.21 0.91
C MET A 1 -15.82 -23.34 -0.04
N ARG A 2 -16.79 -23.15 -0.92
CA ARG A 2 -17.18 -24.19 -1.89
C ARG A 2 -16.10 -24.29 -2.98
N PRO A 3 -15.66 -25.50 -3.36
CA PRO A 3 -14.74 -25.65 -4.48
C PRO A 3 -15.43 -25.22 -5.77
N THR A 4 -14.90 -24.20 -6.44
CA THR A 4 -15.49 -23.62 -7.67
C THR A 4 -15.02 -24.33 -8.94
N LEU A 5 -13.84 -24.96 -8.91
CA LEU A 5 -13.28 -25.65 -10.06
C LEU A 5 -14.22 -26.68 -10.70
N PRO A 6 -14.90 -27.56 -9.95
CA PRO A 6 -15.85 -28.50 -10.54
C PRO A 6 -17.03 -27.85 -11.27
N LEU A 7 -17.40 -26.63 -10.87
CA LEU A 7 -18.45 -25.86 -11.52
C LEU A 7 -17.98 -25.22 -12.84
N LEU A 8 -16.72 -24.86 -12.92
CA LEU A 8 -16.10 -24.25 -14.12
C LEU A 8 -15.75 -25.28 -15.19
N VAL A 9 -15.36 -26.49 -14.80
CA VAL A 9 -14.96 -27.57 -15.74
C VAL A 9 -16.10 -27.98 -16.65
N GLN A 10 -17.37 -27.79 -16.23
CA GLN A 10 -18.57 -28.14 -17.01
C GLN A 10 -19.05 -27.02 -17.93
N THR A 11 -18.34 -25.90 -17.99
CA THR A 11 -18.70 -24.74 -18.79
C THR A 11 -17.70 -24.54 -19.93
N ASP A 12 -18.03 -23.65 -20.86
CA ASP A 12 -17.13 -23.15 -21.90
C ASP A 12 -16.12 -22.09 -21.40
N PHE A 13 -15.98 -21.94 -20.06
CA PHE A 13 -15.04 -21.02 -19.47
C PHE A 13 -13.61 -21.39 -19.88
N PRO A 14 -12.85 -20.47 -20.50
CA PRO A 14 -11.54 -20.77 -21.04
C PRO A 14 -10.54 -21.14 -19.93
N ALA A 15 -9.67 -22.11 -20.22
CA ALA A 15 -8.62 -22.51 -19.29
C ALA A 15 -7.70 -21.32 -18.95
N ILE A 16 -7.66 -20.95 -17.67
CA ILE A 16 -6.78 -19.89 -17.18
C ILE A 16 -5.38 -20.48 -17.03
N ARG A 17 -4.41 -19.90 -17.75
CA ARG A 17 -2.99 -20.21 -17.62
C ARG A 17 -2.30 -19.15 -16.80
N ARG A 18 -1.40 -19.56 -15.89
CA ARG A 18 -0.56 -18.63 -15.15
C ARG A 18 0.41 -17.94 -16.12
N ARG A 19 0.55 -16.63 -15.98
CA ARG A 19 1.61 -15.83 -16.61
C ARG A 19 2.87 -15.85 -15.74
N ALA A 20 3.95 -15.22 -16.22
CA ALA A 20 5.10 -14.95 -15.38
C ALA A 20 4.69 -14.11 -14.16
N LEU A 21 5.29 -14.38 -13.02
CA LEU A 21 5.12 -13.57 -11.80
C LEU A 21 5.82 -12.22 -12.03
N ASP A 22 5.08 -11.14 -11.86
CA ASP A 22 5.57 -9.76 -12.00
C ASP A 22 5.38 -8.91 -10.75
N THR A 23 4.42 -9.27 -9.92
CA THR A 23 4.03 -8.51 -8.72
C THR A 23 4.13 -9.39 -7.48
N LEU A 24 4.79 -8.88 -6.45
CA LEU A 24 4.80 -9.46 -5.11
C LEU A 24 3.99 -8.56 -4.19
N GLN A 25 2.89 -9.09 -3.65
CA GLN A 25 2.14 -8.44 -2.59
C GLN A 25 2.64 -8.92 -1.24
N VAL A 26 2.98 -7.98 -0.36
CA VAL A 26 3.58 -8.26 0.95
C VAL A 26 2.76 -7.60 2.05
N ASN A 27 2.34 -8.40 3.03
CA ASN A 27 1.73 -7.91 4.27
C ASN A 27 2.83 -7.65 5.30
N LEU A 28 3.07 -6.39 5.66
CA LEU A 28 4.12 -5.99 6.61
C LEU A 28 3.72 -6.13 8.08
N GLY A 29 2.50 -6.55 8.37
CA GLY A 29 2.03 -6.78 9.73
C GLY A 29 0.58 -6.35 9.94
N TYR A 30 0.12 -6.52 11.17
CA TYR A 30 -1.28 -6.24 11.54
C TYR A 30 -1.43 -5.01 12.44
N LYS A 31 -0.33 -4.32 12.79
CA LYS A 31 -0.41 -3.05 13.50
C LYS A 31 -1.03 -1.98 12.59
N CYS A 32 -2.01 -1.25 13.11
CA CYS A 32 -2.71 -0.18 12.40
C CYS A 32 -3.13 0.89 13.40
N ASN A 33 -3.16 2.13 12.99
CA ASN A 33 -3.67 3.23 13.80
C ASN A 33 -5.21 3.34 13.80
N GLN A 34 -5.90 2.43 13.09
CA GLN A 34 -7.36 2.36 12.98
C GLN A 34 -7.91 1.01 13.44
N THR A 35 -9.21 0.98 13.80
CA THR A 35 -9.99 -0.21 14.17
C THR A 35 -11.21 -0.35 13.27
N CYS A 36 -10.99 -0.56 11.97
CA CYS A 36 -12.06 -0.60 10.98
C CYS A 36 -12.97 -1.83 11.16
N LEU A 37 -14.29 -1.65 11.17
CA LEU A 37 -15.27 -2.74 11.28
C LEU A 37 -15.17 -3.76 10.14
N HIS A 38 -14.76 -3.34 8.95
CA HIS A 38 -14.64 -4.18 7.75
C HIS A 38 -13.22 -4.71 7.51
N CYS A 39 -12.32 -4.60 8.49
CA CYS A 39 -10.94 -5.05 8.32
C CYS A 39 -10.86 -6.58 8.26
N HIS A 40 -10.57 -7.12 7.06
CA HIS A 40 -10.50 -8.57 6.84
C HIS A 40 -9.23 -9.22 7.38
N VAL A 41 -8.24 -8.46 7.81
CA VAL A 41 -7.05 -8.97 8.50
C VAL A 41 -7.09 -8.69 10.01
N ASN A 42 -8.17 -8.07 10.50
CA ASN A 42 -8.34 -7.69 11.89
C ASN A 42 -7.13 -6.92 12.45
N ALA A 43 -6.66 -5.95 11.67
CA ALA A 43 -5.58 -5.05 12.08
C ALA A 43 -6.07 -4.05 13.11
N GLY A 44 -5.15 -3.52 13.93
CA GLY A 44 -5.49 -2.53 14.95
C GLY A 44 -4.28 -2.07 15.75
N PRO A 45 -4.47 -1.04 16.62
CA PRO A 45 -3.38 -0.44 17.37
C PRO A 45 -2.76 -1.37 18.42
N ASN A 46 -3.51 -2.37 18.88
CA ASN A 46 -3.06 -3.35 19.89
C ASN A 46 -2.39 -4.58 19.25
N ARG A 47 -2.29 -4.65 17.92
CA ARG A 47 -1.60 -5.76 17.25
C ARG A 47 -0.10 -5.53 17.27
N THR A 48 0.64 -6.60 17.48
CA THR A 48 2.11 -6.56 17.63
C THR A 48 2.83 -7.33 16.52
N GLU A 49 2.10 -8.10 15.74
CA GLU A 49 2.66 -8.91 14.67
C GLU A 49 3.11 -8.01 13.52
N MET A 50 4.41 -7.93 13.37
CA MET A 50 5.09 -7.14 12.35
C MET A 50 6.18 -7.98 11.70
N MET A 51 6.40 -7.79 10.40
CA MET A 51 7.49 -8.44 9.68
C MET A 51 8.82 -7.92 10.21
N ASP A 52 9.73 -8.83 10.50
CA ASP A 52 11.08 -8.53 11.00
C ASP A 52 12.08 -8.23 9.88
N ALA A 53 13.27 -7.79 10.27
CA ALA A 53 14.34 -7.42 9.33
C ALA A 53 14.76 -8.58 8.43
N ASP A 54 14.86 -9.79 8.98
CA ASP A 54 15.30 -10.96 8.21
C ASP A 54 14.30 -11.32 7.12
N THR A 55 13.00 -11.26 7.43
CA THR A 55 11.93 -11.47 6.45
C THR A 55 11.88 -10.36 5.42
N VAL A 56 12.10 -9.10 5.80
CA VAL A 56 12.24 -7.98 4.86
C VAL A 56 13.41 -8.20 3.90
N GLN A 57 14.54 -8.68 4.39
CA GLN A 57 15.68 -9.01 3.53
C GLN A 57 15.34 -10.13 2.55
N LEU A 58 14.62 -11.19 2.97
CA LEU A 58 14.14 -12.24 2.08
C LEU A 58 13.22 -11.69 0.98
N VAL A 59 12.38 -10.71 1.29
CA VAL A 59 11.55 -10.02 0.26
C VAL A 59 12.43 -9.35 -0.78
N LEU A 60 13.46 -8.60 -0.37
CA LEU A 60 14.39 -7.93 -1.29
C LEU A 60 15.17 -8.94 -2.16
N ASP A 61 15.61 -10.03 -1.56
CA ASP A 61 16.31 -11.10 -2.29
C ASP A 61 15.40 -11.78 -3.33
N LEU A 62 14.14 -12.04 -2.97
CA LEU A 62 13.15 -12.60 -3.89
C LEU A 62 12.85 -11.64 -5.06
N LEU A 63 12.71 -10.33 -4.79
CA LEU A 63 12.53 -9.31 -5.84
C LEU A 63 13.68 -9.36 -6.85
N ARG A 64 14.92 -9.46 -6.35
CA ARG A 64 16.15 -9.51 -7.16
C ARG A 64 16.25 -10.81 -7.95
N GLU A 65 16.12 -11.96 -7.29
CA GLU A 65 16.29 -13.28 -7.90
C GLU A 65 15.24 -13.58 -8.97
N ARG A 66 13.99 -13.23 -8.69
CA ARG A 66 12.86 -13.44 -9.60
C ARG A 66 12.66 -12.33 -10.60
N ARG A 67 13.46 -11.26 -10.51
CA ARG A 67 13.36 -10.06 -11.37
C ARG A 67 11.93 -9.50 -11.39
N LEU A 68 11.32 -9.44 -10.22
CA LEU A 68 9.96 -8.91 -10.10
C LEU A 68 9.97 -7.41 -10.35
N THR A 69 8.91 -6.91 -10.96
CA THR A 69 8.82 -5.51 -11.38
C THR A 69 8.03 -4.64 -10.43
N THR A 70 7.20 -5.26 -9.57
CA THR A 70 6.28 -4.54 -8.68
C THR A 70 6.26 -5.17 -7.29
N LEU A 71 6.38 -4.32 -6.27
CA LEU A 71 6.17 -4.64 -4.86
C LEU A 71 4.91 -3.88 -4.39
N ASP A 72 3.90 -4.61 -3.92
CA ASP A 72 2.61 -4.08 -3.43
C ASP A 72 2.53 -4.27 -1.91
N LEU A 73 2.72 -3.20 -1.15
CA LEU A 73 2.76 -3.20 0.30
C LEU A 73 1.37 -3.06 0.89
N THR A 74 1.02 -3.96 1.80
CA THR A 74 -0.28 -4.04 2.46
C THR A 74 -0.13 -4.47 3.91
N GLY A 75 -1.27 -4.64 4.61
CA GLY A 75 -1.32 -5.05 6.00
C GLY A 75 -2.35 -4.27 6.80
N GLY A 76 -1.99 -3.89 8.01
CA GLY A 76 -2.69 -2.90 8.80
C GLY A 76 -2.40 -1.49 8.28
N ALA A 77 -1.36 -0.87 8.80
CA ALA A 77 -0.70 0.30 8.23
C ALA A 77 0.76 -0.09 7.96
N PRO A 78 1.15 -0.39 6.72
CA PRO A 78 2.50 -0.82 6.37
C PRO A 78 3.58 0.11 6.90
N GLU A 79 3.30 1.39 6.93
CA GLU A 79 4.19 2.48 7.33
C GLU A 79 4.57 2.45 8.82
N LEU A 80 3.78 1.72 9.64
CA LEU A 80 4.11 1.48 11.07
C LEU A 80 5.16 0.40 11.28
N ASN A 81 5.53 -0.34 10.23
CA ASN A 81 6.66 -1.26 10.30
C ASN A 81 7.96 -0.45 10.30
N GLU A 82 8.83 -0.69 11.29
CA GLU A 82 10.11 0.02 11.40
C GLU A 82 11.04 -0.17 10.19
N HIS A 83 10.88 -1.28 9.45
CA HIS A 83 11.65 -1.59 8.26
C HIS A 83 10.98 -1.13 6.95
N PHE A 84 9.81 -0.47 7.03
CA PHE A 84 9.07 -0.02 5.85
C PHE A 84 9.91 0.86 4.93
N ARG A 85 10.56 1.88 5.51
CA ARG A 85 11.37 2.83 4.73
C ARG A 85 12.58 2.16 4.08
N ASP A 86 13.20 1.20 4.74
CA ASP A 86 14.37 0.48 4.22
C ASP A 86 13.96 -0.50 3.12
N LEU A 87 12.82 -1.19 3.28
CA LEU A 87 12.25 -2.03 2.23
C LEU A 87 11.94 -1.22 0.97
N VAL A 88 11.30 -0.05 1.13
CA VAL A 88 10.99 0.84 0.01
C VAL A 88 12.26 1.27 -0.70
N ARG A 89 13.28 1.77 0.04
CA ARG A 89 14.57 2.18 -0.55
C ARG A 89 15.25 1.01 -1.28
N GLY A 90 15.30 -0.16 -0.65
CA GLY A 90 15.90 -1.36 -1.23
C GLY A 90 15.22 -1.79 -2.53
N ALA A 91 13.88 -1.83 -2.55
CA ALA A 91 13.10 -2.15 -3.74
C ALA A 91 13.31 -1.11 -4.86
N ARG A 92 13.32 0.19 -4.52
CA ARG A 92 13.57 1.27 -5.49
C ARG A 92 15.00 1.23 -6.07
N ALA A 93 15.99 0.87 -5.25
CA ALA A 93 17.37 0.67 -5.71
C ALA A 93 17.50 -0.49 -6.72
N LEU A 94 16.61 -1.50 -6.62
CA LEU A 94 16.50 -2.59 -7.60
C LEU A 94 15.70 -2.20 -8.86
N GLY A 95 15.19 -0.96 -8.95
CA GLY A 95 14.33 -0.51 -10.04
C GLY A 95 12.88 -1.01 -9.97
N VAL A 96 12.48 -1.61 -8.85
CA VAL A 96 11.14 -2.16 -8.64
C VAL A 96 10.15 -1.01 -8.38
N ARG A 97 8.99 -1.04 -9.02
CA ARG A 97 7.86 -0.16 -8.72
C ARG A 97 7.29 -0.53 -7.36
N VAL A 98 7.09 0.45 -6.49
CA VAL A 98 6.52 0.22 -5.16
C VAL A 98 5.12 0.85 -5.10
N ILE A 99 4.15 0.06 -4.66
CA ILE A 99 2.78 0.47 -4.37
C ILE A 99 2.60 0.39 -2.85
N ASP A 100 2.08 1.44 -2.24
CA ASP A 100 1.73 1.49 -0.82
C ASP A 100 0.21 1.63 -0.65
N ARG A 101 -0.42 0.68 0.05
CA ARG A 101 -1.86 0.69 0.34
C ARG A 101 -2.13 1.44 1.64
N CYS A 102 -2.15 2.74 1.51
CA CYS A 102 -2.18 3.70 2.62
C CYS A 102 -3.60 3.98 3.12
N ASN A 103 -3.78 4.02 4.43
CA ASN A 103 -5.05 4.41 5.04
C ASN A 103 -5.24 5.92 5.22
N LEU A 104 -4.34 6.74 4.72
CA LEU A 104 -4.30 8.21 4.74
C LEU A 104 -4.15 8.85 6.13
N THR A 105 -4.81 8.35 7.18
CA THR A 105 -4.68 8.95 8.53
C THR A 105 -3.29 8.72 9.13
N ILE A 106 -2.56 7.74 8.59
CA ILE A 106 -1.18 7.47 9.01
C ILE A 106 -0.25 8.66 8.79
N LEU A 107 -0.53 9.49 7.80
CA LEU A 107 0.25 10.69 7.48
C LEU A 107 0.19 11.78 8.57
N SER A 108 -0.77 11.67 9.48
CA SER A 108 -0.96 12.59 10.62
C SER A 108 -0.63 11.92 11.96
N GLU A 109 -0.14 10.69 11.96
CA GLU A 109 0.22 10.00 13.19
C GLU A 109 1.58 10.49 13.73
N PRO A 110 1.71 10.63 15.07
CA PRO A 110 3.00 10.92 15.68
C PRO A 110 4.06 9.90 15.28
N GLY A 111 5.26 10.39 14.91
CA GLY A 111 6.37 9.56 14.44
C GLY A 111 6.33 9.26 12.94
N GLN A 112 5.33 9.78 12.21
CA GLN A 112 5.23 9.67 10.75
C GLN A 112 5.49 11.01 10.04
N GLU A 113 6.13 11.94 10.73
CA GLU A 113 6.56 13.22 10.14
C GLU A 113 7.47 12.96 8.92
N GLY A 114 7.24 13.70 7.84
CA GLY A 114 7.98 13.54 6.59
C GLY A 114 7.67 12.26 5.80
N LEU A 115 6.60 11.52 6.15
CA LEU A 115 6.22 10.32 5.40
C LEU A 115 5.75 10.66 3.98
N ALA A 116 4.95 11.71 3.81
CA ALA A 116 4.48 12.13 2.49
C ALA A 116 5.64 12.52 1.58
N GLU A 117 6.61 13.26 2.10
CA GLU A 117 7.85 13.64 1.41
C GLU A 117 8.66 12.40 1.03
N PHE A 118 8.85 11.49 1.95
CA PHE A 118 9.56 10.22 1.71
C PHE A 118 8.91 9.41 0.58
N LEU A 119 7.59 9.23 0.60
CA LEU A 119 6.87 8.50 -0.44
C LEU A 119 7.03 9.15 -1.81
N ALA A 120 6.97 10.48 -1.85
CA ALA A 120 7.16 11.24 -3.09
C ALA A 120 8.61 11.17 -3.60
N GLU A 121 9.61 11.34 -2.74
CA GLU A 121 11.04 11.24 -3.07
C GLU A 121 11.42 9.86 -3.63
N GLN A 122 10.87 8.81 -3.02
CA GLN A 122 11.08 7.44 -3.48
C GLN A 122 10.21 7.08 -4.69
N GLY A 123 9.31 7.96 -5.13
CA GLY A 123 8.41 7.70 -6.26
C GLY A 123 7.47 6.52 -5.99
N VAL A 124 7.00 6.38 -4.75
CA VAL A 124 6.03 5.35 -4.35
C VAL A 124 4.65 5.71 -4.89
N GLU A 125 3.97 4.73 -5.46
CA GLU A 125 2.57 4.86 -5.85
C GLU A 125 1.68 4.62 -4.62
N VAL A 126 0.97 5.65 -4.19
CA VAL A 126 0.05 5.54 -3.05
C VAL A 126 -1.34 5.16 -3.53
N THR A 127 -1.79 3.98 -3.11
CA THR A 127 -3.19 3.56 -3.25
C THR A 127 -3.95 3.98 -2.00
N ALA A 128 -4.51 5.17 -2.04
CA ALA A 128 -5.23 5.78 -0.93
C ALA A 128 -6.57 5.07 -0.66
N SER A 129 -6.77 4.65 0.59
CA SER A 129 -7.95 3.91 1.00
C SER A 129 -8.99 4.85 1.63
N LEU A 130 -9.94 5.32 0.83
CA LEU A 130 -11.11 6.10 1.29
C LEU A 130 -12.39 5.39 0.83
N PRO A 131 -13.11 4.66 1.72
CA PRO A 131 -14.17 3.75 1.33
C PRO A 131 -15.46 4.44 0.85
N CYS A 132 -15.64 5.72 1.17
CA CYS A 132 -16.82 6.50 0.78
C CYS A 132 -16.49 7.99 0.69
N TYR A 133 -17.31 8.74 -0.03
CA TYR A 133 -17.23 10.21 -0.13
C TYR A 133 -18.07 10.93 0.93
N SER A 134 -18.78 10.20 1.80
CA SER A 134 -19.63 10.75 2.88
C SER A 134 -18.92 10.60 4.23
N PRO A 135 -18.74 11.72 4.99
CA PRO A 135 -18.14 11.68 6.32
C PRO A 135 -18.79 10.63 7.23
N ALA A 136 -20.12 10.67 7.36
CA ALA A 136 -20.87 9.76 8.23
C ALA A 136 -20.67 8.28 7.88
N ASN A 137 -20.48 7.93 6.60
CA ASN A 137 -20.27 6.56 6.19
C ASN A 137 -18.82 6.10 6.45
N VAL A 138 -17.83 6.97 6.26
CA VAL A 138 -16.43 6.66 6.56
C VAL A 138 -16.25 6.51 8.06
N ASP A 139 -16.74 7.46 8.85
CA ASP A 139 -16.57 7.46 10.30
C ASP A 139 -17.25 6.25 10.95
N ARG A 140 -18.45 5.87 10.49
CA ARG A 140 -19.11 4.65 10.95
C ARG A 140 -18.29 3.37 10.68
N GLN A 141 -17.53 3.32 9.62
CA GLN A 141 -16.73 2.16 9.23
C GLN A 141 -15.34 2.13 9.88
N ARG A 142 -14.76 3.29 10.14
CA ARG A 142 -13.34 3.45 10.49
C ARG A 142 -13.09 4.16 11.82
N GLY A 143 -14.10 4.79 12.39
CA GLY A 143 -14.00 5.59 13.62
C GLY A 143 -14.19 7.09 13.36
N ASP A 144 -14.56 7.81 14.43
CA ASP A 144 -14.90 9.21 14.38
C ASP A 144 -13.74 10.08 13.88
N GLY A 145 -14.07 11.05 12.99
CA GLY A 145 -13.12 12.00 12.43
C GLY A 145 -12.11 11.39 11.42
N VAL A 146 -12.26 10.12 11.05
CA VAL A 146 -11.37 9.49 10.07
C VAL A 146 -11.53 10.10 8.69
N PHE A 147 -12.74 10.55 8.31
CA PHE A 147 -12.95 11.20 7.02
C PHE A 147 -12.09 12.46 6.89
N GLU A 148 -12.21 13.39 7.83
CA GLU A 148 -11.49 14.67 7.80
C GLU A 148 -9.97 14.47 7.85
N ARG A 149 -9.48 13.56 8.68
CA ARG A 149 -8.05 13.20 8.72
C ARG A 149 -7.59 12.57 7.41
N SER A 150 -8.43 11.79 6.75
CA SER A 150 -8.12 11.21 5.44
C SER A 150 -8.03 12.27 4.35
N ILE A 151 -8.94 13.27 4.36
CA ILE A 151 -8.87 14.41 3.43
C ILE A 151 -7.60 15.22 3.66
N THR A 152 -7.24 15.48 4.92
CA THR A 152 -5.98 16.17 5.27
C THR A 152 -4.76 15.40 4.73
N GLY A 153 -4.70 14.08 4.92
CA GLY A 153 -3.63 13.25 4.38
C GLY A 153 -3.57 13.26 2.85
N LEU A 154 -4.72 13.22 2.19
CA LEU A 154 -4.80 13.30 0.73
C LEU A 154 -4.28 14.64 0.19
N LEU A 155 -4.61 15.75 0.88
CA LEU A 155 -4.11 17.08 0.53
C LEU A 155 -2.59 17.16 0.72
N ALA A 156 -2.04 16.60 1.82
CA ALA A 156 -0.61 16.56 2.06
C ALA A 156 0.13 15.82 0.93
N LEU A 157 -0.34 14.64 0.52
CA LEU A 157 0.23 13.91 -0.62
C LEU A 157 0.19 14.71 -1.93
N ASN A 158 -0.89 15.43 -2.19
CA ASN A 158 -1.02 16.25 -3.39
C ASN A 158 -0.07 17.47 -3.38
N ILE A 159 0.12 18.11 -2.24
CA ILE A 159 1.06 19.24 -2.07
C ILE A 159 2.48 18.78 -2.38
N VAL A 160 2.93 17.70 -1.73
CA VAL A 160 4.30 17.17 -1.91
C VAL A 160 4.53 16.71 -3.34
N ARG A 161 3.53 16.05 -3.96
CA ARG A 161 3.59 15.64 -5.37
C ARG A 161 3.85 16.82 -6.32
N GLN A 162 3.33 18.00 -6.01
CA GLN A 162 3.57 19.20 -6.83
C GLN A 162 4.97 19.79 -6.63
N GLN A 163 5.61 19.52 -5.50
CA GLN A 163 6.91 20.08 -5.12
C GLN A 163 8.09 19.23 -5.60
N VAL A 164 7.91 17.91 -5.79
CA VAL A 164 8.99 17.01 -6.21
C VAL A 164 9.19 17.05 -7.73
N PRO A 165 10.35 17.51 -8.24
CA PRO A 165 10.59 17.71 -9.68
C PRO A 165 10.42 16.43 -10.53
N GLN A 166 10.80 15.28 -10.00
CA GLN A 166 10.70 13.97 -10.68
C GLN A 166 9.24 13.57 -10.95
N VAL A 167 8.35 13.91 -10.04
CA VAL A 167 6.91 13.65 -10.19
C VAL A 167 6.30 14.59 -11.23
N ARG A 168 6.75 15.84 -11.31
CA ARG A 168 6.33 16.79 -12.36
C ARG A 168 6.70 16.30 -13.76
N ALA A 169 7.90 15.74 -13.95
CA ALA A 169 8.34 15.21 -15.23
C ALA A 169 7.48 14.00 -15.71
N GLY A 170 7.04 13.14 -14.78
CA GLY A 170 6.14 12.02 -15.06
C GLY A 170 4.75 12.46 -15.53
N LEU A 171 4.19 13.52 -14.91
CA LEU A 171 2.89 14.08 -15.29
C LEU A 171 2.89 14.77 -16.66
N ALA A 172 4.00 15.42 -17.01
CA ALA A 172 4.15 16.05 -18.33
C ALA A 172 4.11 14.99 -19.46
N ARG A 173 4.71 13.82 -19.23
CA ARG A 173 4.72 12.70 -20.19
C ARG A 173 3.36 12.01 -20.32
N GLN A 174 2.50 12.04 -19.30
CA GLN A 174 1.15 11.45 -19.37
C GLN A 174 0.13 12.35 -20.07
N ARG A 175 0.35 13.67 -20.08
CA ARG A 175 -0.52 14.64 -20.78
C ARG A 175 -0.24 14.75 -22.28
N SER A 176 0.88 14.17 -22.75
CA SER A 176 1.31 14.18 -24.15
C SER A 176 1.05 12.86 -24.90
N ARG A 177 0.24 12.00 -24.31
CA ARG A 177 -0.30 10.78 -24.90
C ARG A 177 -1.83 10.84 -24.86
#